data_bccb1a57e031228c253f2a9952accb0d
#
_entry.id   bccb1a57e031228c253f2a9952accb0d
#
_cell.length_a   1.000
_cell.length_b   1.000
_cell.length_c   1.000
_cell.angle_alpha   90.00
_cell.angle_beta   90.00
_cell.angle_gamma   90.00
#
_symmetry.space_group_name_H-M   'P 1'
#
loop_
_entity.id
_entity.type
_entity.pdbx_description
1 polymer ?
#
loop_
_entity_poly.entity_id
_entity_poly.type
_entity_poly.pdbx_seq_one_letter_code
_entity_poly.pdbx_strand_id
1 'polypeptide(L)'
;IVGQLVEIPVGPKEHRRLIPIITDEYPDPDFGSGAVKITGAHDFNDYAVAMRNAIPLYALMDTKGAMRQDGLPYADSAAIATRAANGEDVGDVSNVNLVPEDLRGLDRYDARKLVIDQIGAEGLAVTYLHKEIDRETGAEHLERRALVDAKPIMQPFGDRSGVVIEPMLTDQWFVDTQRIVGPALDAVRDGRTQIIPDQHRKV
;
A
#
# COMPACT_ATOMS: atom_id res chain seq x y z
N ILE A 1 -6.12 -12.42 20.24
CA ILE A 1 -4.92 -12.14 19.44
C ILE A 1 -4.72 -10.64 19.18
N VAL A 2 -5.79 -9.82 19.32
CA VAL A 2 -5.67 -8.36 19.17
C VAL A 2 -4.69 -7.80 20.20
N GLY A 3 -3.83 -6.88 19.79
CA GLY A 3 -2.75 -6.33 20.61
C GLY A 3 -1.48 -7.18 20.65
N GLN A 4 -1.48 -8.37 20.05
CA GLN A 4 -0.24 -9.12 19.82
C GLN A 4 0.52 -8.55 18.63
N LEU A 5 1.83 -8.80 18.61
CA LEU A 5 2.70 -8.45 17.50
C LEU A 5 2.97 -9.67 16.64
N VAL A 6 3.05 -9.47 15.32
CA VAL A 6 3.44 -10.49 14.36
C VAL A 6 4.65 -10.01 13.54
N GLU A 7 5.50 -10.93 13.17
CA GLU A 7 6.68 -10.67 12.36
C GLU A 7 6.31 -10.59 10.88
N ILE A 8 6.87 -9.61 10.18
CA ILE A 8 6.82 -9.54 8.71
C ILE A 8 7.96 -10.38 8.14
N PRO A 9 7.69 -11.44 7.36
CA PRO A 9 8.73 -12.37 6.87
C PRO A 9 9.45 -11.83 5.63
N VAL A 10 9.94 -10.58 5.72
CA VAL A 10 10.69 -9.89 4.66
C VAL A 10 11.93 -9.28 5.25
N GLY A 11 13.03 -9.34 4.52
CA GLY A 11 14.35 -8.88 4.95
C GLY A 11 15.11 -9.88 5.81
N PRO A 12 16.33 -9.51 6.27
CA PRO A 12 17.17 -10.35 7.12
C PRO A 12 16.46 -10.79 8.39
N LYS A 13 16.53 -12.07 8.72
CA LYS A 13 15.80 -12.68 9.87
C LYS A 13 16.05 -11.98 11.20
N GLU A 14 17.29 -11.56 11.42
CA GLU A 14 17.76 -10.87 12.64
C GLU A 14 17.21 -9.44 12.78
N HIS A 15 16.67 -8.88 11.71
CA HIS A 15 16.17 -7.50 11.68
C HIS A 15 14.70 -7.38 11.24
N ARG A 16 13.96 -8.49 11.23
CA ARG A 16 12.54 -8.46 10.84
C ARG A 16 11.72 -7.62 11.81
N ARG A 17 10.91 -6.74 11.23
CA ARG A 17 10.06 -5.86 12.02
C ARG A 17 8.81 -6.58 12.51
N LEU A 18 8.28 -6.08 13.61
CA LEU A 18 7.00 -6.49 14.15
C LEU A 18 5.91 -5.49 13.74
N ILE A 19 4.70 -5.98 13.52
CA ILE A 19 3.50 -5.17 13.31
C ILE A 19 2.39 -5.59 14.29
N PRO A 20 1.54 -4.65 14.75
CA PRO A 20 0.46 -4.97 15.67
C PRO A 20 -0.73 -5.62 14.96
N ILE A 21 -1.39 -6.55 15.64
CA ILE A 21 -2.72 -7.02 15.25
C ILE A 21 -3.74 -6.06 15.85
N ILE A 22 -4.46 -5.36 15.02
CA ILE A 22 -5.49 -4.39 15.39
C ILE A 22 -6.88 -4.86 14.98
N THR A 23 -7.92 -4.21 15.51
CA THR A 23 -9.30 -4.34 15.00
C THR A 23 -9.71 -3.05 14.33
N ASP A 24 -10.44 -3.18 13.23
CA ASP A 24 -11.02 -2.04 12.52
C ASP A 24 -12.33 -2.49 11.84
N GLU A 25 -13.17 -1.54 11.49
CA GLU A 25 -14.43 -1.80 10.77
C GLU A 25 -14.21 -2.10 9.27
N TYR A 26 -13.01 -1.83 8.76
CA TYR A 26 -12.67 -1.96 7.34
C TYR A 26 -12.62 -3.42 6.84
N PRO A 27 -12.02 -4.40 7.56
CA PRO A 27 -11.97 -5.77 7.08
C PRO A 27 -13.38 -6.41 7.09
N ASP A 28 -13.76 -6.99 5.95
CA ASP A 28 -14.97 -7.80 5.85
C ASP A 28 -14.70 -9.20 6.45
N PRO A 29 -15.36 -9.57 7.55
CA PRO A 29 -15.14 -10.86 8.21
C PRO A 29 -15.58 -12.05 7.36
N ASP A 30 -16.48 -11.84 6.40
CA ASP A 30 -16.99 -12.88 5.51
C ASP A 30 -16.13 -13.04 4.26
N PHE A 31 -15.11 -12.19 4.06
CA PHE A 31 -14.21 -12.25 2.92
C PHE A 31 -12.86 -12.89 3.28
N GLY A 32 -12.55 -14.03 2.66
CA GLY A 32 -11.30 -14.74 2.84
C GLY A 32 -11.09 -15.21 4.28
N SER A 33 -10.01 -14.78 4.92
CA SER A 33 -9.70 -15.08 6.33
C SER A 33 -10.24 -14.02 7.31
N GLY A 34 -10.81 -12.93 6.82
CA GLY A 34 -11.16 -11.76 7.63
C GLY A 34 -9.95 -10.96 8.13
N ALA A 35 -8.72 -11.35 7.75
CA ALA A 35 -7.50 -10.66 8.12
C ALA A 35 -6.90 -9.94 6.91
N VAL A 36 -6.61 -8.63 7.06
CA VAL A 36 -6.06 -7.78 6.01
C VAL A 36 -4.75 -7.16 6.50
N LYS A 37 -3.72 -7.19 5.66
CA LYS A 37 -2.49 -6.44 5.90
C LYS A 37 -2.70 -4.99 5.47
N ILE A 38 -2.38 -4.04 6.33
CA ILE A 38 -2.54 -2.61 6.11
C ILE A 38 -1.22 -1.97 5.69
N THR A 39 -1.24 -1.17 4.59
CA THR A 39 -0.10 -0.41 4.07
C THR A 39 -0.52 1.04 3.81
N GLY A 40 -0.65 1.83 4.86
CA GLY A 40 -1.30 3.14 4.84
C GLY A 40 -0.65 4.21 3.96
N ALA A 41 0.60 4.02 3.52
CA ALA A 41 1.27 4.99 2.63
C ALA A 41 0.94 4.80 1.15
N HIS A 42 0.34 3.66 0.74
CA HIS A 42 0.15 3.30 -0.67
C HIS A 42 -1.25 2.81 -1.02
N ASP A 43 -2.22 2.97 -0.13
CA ASP A 43 -3.62 2.66 -0.36
C ASP A 43 -4.52 3.61 0.43
N PHE A 44 -5.59 4.10 -0.18
CA PHE A 44 -6.49 5.09 0.44
C PHE A 44 -7.28 4.52 1.62
N ASN A 45 -7.71 3.28 1.53
CA ASN A 45 -8.47 2.63 2.61
C ASN A 45 -7.53 2.29 3.77
N ASP A 46 -6.36 1.74 3.46
CA ASP A 46 -5.32 1.46 4.44
C ASP A 46 -4.83 2.73 5.15
N TYR A 47 -4.76 3.86 4.42
CA TYR A 47 -4.47 5.16 4.99
C TYR A 47 -5.48 5.53 6.09
N ALA A 48 -6.78 5.39 5.79
CA ALA A 48 -7.83 5.69 6.75
C ALA A 48 -7.75 4.80 8.00
N VAL A 49 -7.46 3.50 7.82
CA VAL A 49 -7.22 2.56 8.94
C VAL A 49 -6.00 2.98 9.75
N ALA A 50 -4.89 3.29 9.11
CA ALA A 50 -3.66 3.70 9.77
C ALA A 50 -3.87 4.97 10.62
N MET A 51 -4.59 5.96 10.07
CA MET A 51 -4.91 7.20 10.79
C MET A 51 -5.79 6.96 12.01
N ARG A 52 -6.83 6.13 11.91
CA ARG A 52 -7.70 5.79 13.06
C ARG A 52 -6.96 5.06 14.18
N ASN A 53 -5.96 4.27 13.83
CA ASN A 53 -5.19 3.45 14.76
C ASN A 53 -3.83 4.05 15.13
N ALA A 54 -3.54 5.30 14.75
CA ALA A 54 -2.29 6.00 15.00
C ALA A 54 -1.04 5.22 14.54
N ILE A 55 -1.15 4.51 13.40
CA ILE A 55 -0.04 3.74 12.81
C ILE A 55 0.77 4.67 11.90
N PRO A 56 2.10 4.76 12.06
CA PRO A 56 2.95 5.55 11.19
C PRO A 56 2.90 5.09 9.72
N LEU A 57 3.00 6.03 8.81
CA LEU A 57 2.90 5.80 7.37
C LEU A 57 4.30 5.64 6.76
N TYR A 58 4.66 4.42 6.38
CA TYR A 58 5.96 4.11 5.80
C TYR A 58 5.88 4.01 4.28
N ALA A 59 6.45 4.99 3.58
CA ALA A 59 6.54 4.96 2.11
C ALA A 59 7.60 3.94 1.67
N LEU A 60 7.20 3.01 0.79
CA LEU A 60 8.05 1.93 0.27
C LEU A 60 8.42 2.11 -1.20
N MET A 61 7.69 2.95 -1.93
CA MET A 61 7.91 3.22 -3.35
C MET A 61 8.30 4.67 -3.59
N ASP A 62 9.06 4.90 -4.64
CA ASP A 62 9.40 6.24 -5.15
C ASP A 62 8.34 6.75 -6.15
N THR A 63 8.58 7.93 -6.71
CA THR A 63 7.69 8.57 -7.69
C THR A 63 7.58 7.84 -9.03
N LYS A 64 8.39 6.80 -9.26
CA LYS A 64 8.37 5.95 -10.45
C LYS A 64 7.71 4.60 -10.18
N GLY A 65 7.28 4.35 -8.94
CA GLY A 65 6.75 3.05 -8.51
C GLY A 65 7.83 1.99 -8.35
N ALA A 66 9.10 2.39 -8.25
CA ALA A 66 10.20 1.51 -7.86
C ALA A 66 10.35 1.49 -6.33
N MET A 67 10.95 0.43 -5.81
CA MET A 67 11.23 0.31 -4.38
C MET A 67 12.22 1.39 -3.94
N ARG A 68 11.90 2.12 -2.86
CA ARG A 68 12.70 3.25 -2.35
C ARG A 68 14.15 2.87 -2.11
N GLN A 69 15.09 3.74 -2.55
CA GLN A 69 16.52 3.56 -2.35
C GLN A 69 17.08 4.40 -1.20
N ASP A 70 16.46 5.56 -0.96
CA ASP A 70 16.87 6.53 0.06
C ASP A 70 16.41 6.12 1.47
N GLY A 71 16.85 6.89 2.47
CA GLY A 71 16.49 6.69 3.87
C GLY A 71 17.49 5.82 4.64
N LEU A 72 17.11 5.48 5.86
CA LEU A 72 17.95 4.70 6.78
C LEU A 72 18.16 3.27 6.28
N PRO A 73 19.25 2.59 6.73
CA PRO A 73 19.42 1.14 6.57
C PRO A 73 18.21 0.37 7.07
N TYR A 74 17.93 -0.79 6.47
CA TYR A 74 16.75 -1.60 6.84
C TYR A 74 16.75 -1.98 8.34
N ALA A 75 17.89 -2.38 8.88
CA ALA A 75 18.00 -2.77 10.29
C ALA A 75 17.55 -1.64 11.24
N ASP A 76 18.02 -0.42 11.01
CA ASP A 76 17.66 0.75 11.81
C ASP A 76 16.19 1.11 11.63
N SER A 77 15.70 1.07 10.40
CA SER A 77 14.30 1.30 10.04
C SER A 77 13.36 0.29 10.72
N ALA A 78 13.73 -0.98 10.69
CA ALA A 78 12.95 -2.06 11.31
C ALA A 78 12.92 -1.92 12.84
N ALA A 79 14.02 -1.49 13.47
CA ALA A 79 14.08 -1.20 14.89
C ALA A 79 13.13 -0.04 15.27
N ILE A 80 13.14 1.05 14.49
CA ILE A 80 12.20 2.18 14.70
C ILE A 80 10.75 1.73 14.54
N ALA A 81 10.45 0.99 13.48
CA ALA A 81 9.09 0.50 13.23
C ALA A 81 8.60 -0.47 14.31
N THR A 82 9.48 -1.30 14.86
CA THR A 82 9.15 -2.19 15.98
C THR A 82 8.87 -1.42 17.27
N ARG A 83 9.58 -0.33 17.55
CA ARG A 83 9.29 0.56 18.67
C ARG A 83 7.91 1.21 18.51
N ALA A 84 7.61 1.72 17.31
CA ALA A 84 6.27 2.25 17.02
C ALA A 84 5.16 1.20 17.21
N ALA A 85 5.40 -0.05 16.78
CA ALA A 85 4.46 -1.16 16.98
C ALA A 85 4.21 -1.49 18.47
N ASN A 86 5.17 -1.18 19.34
CA ASN A 86 5.04 -1.28 20.80
C ASN A 86 4.40 -0.03 21.43
N GLY A 87 3.92 0.92 20.65
CA GLY A 87 3.23 2.13 21.12
C GLY A 87 4.15 3.28 21.49
N GLU A 88 5.43 3.24 21.12
CA GLU A 88 6.33 4.38 21.31
C GLU A 88 6.09 5.45 20.26
N ASP A 89 6.11 6.71 20.67
CA ASP A 89 6.18 7.84 19.73
C ASP A 89 7.58 7.90 19.12
N VAL A 90 7.66 7.64 17.81
CA VAL A 90 8.92 7.64 17.07
C VAL A 90 9.14 8.92 16.25
N GLY A 91 8.21 9.87 16.34
CA GLY A 91 8.28 11.15 15.65
C GLY A 91 8.19 11.02 14.12
N ASP A 92 8.99 11.82 13.40
CA ASP A 92 9.01 11.83 11.93
C ASP A 92 9.62 10.53 11.37
N VAL A 93 8.86 9.84 10.54
CA VAL A 93 9.23 8.59 9.88
C VAL A 93 9.61 8.76 8.41
N SER A 94 9.77 9.97 7.92
CA SER A 94 10.08 10.26 6.51
C SER A 94 11.36 9.58 6.02
N ASN A 95 12.36 9.45 6.89
CA ASN A 95 13.64 8.78 6.64
C ASN A 95 13.62 7.27 6.88
N VAL A 96 12.55 6.73 7.48
CA VAL A 96 12.42 5.29 7.71
C VAL A 96 12.14 4.61 6.39
N ASN A 97 13.01 3.67 5.99
CA ASN A 97 12.85 2.89 4.76
C ASN A 97 12.82 1.39 5.09
N LEU A 98 11.62 0.81 5.06
CA LEU A 98 11.39 -0.60 5.38
C LEU A 98 11.55 -1.52 4.16
N VAL A 99 12.23 -1.04 3.11
CA VAL A 99 12.63 -1.85 1.96
C VAL A 99 14.00 -2.47 2.28
N PRO A 100 14.11 -3.82 2.35
CA PRO A 100 15.42 -4.50 2.48
C PRO A 100 16.37 -4.12 1.35
N GLU A 101 17.65 -4.15 1.63
CA GLU A 101 18.71 -3.66 0.72
C GLU A 101 18.69 -4.37 -0.64
N ASP A 102 18.40 -5.67 -0.66
CA ASP A 102 18.31 -6.49 -1.88
C ASP A 102 17.09 -6.17 -2.76
N LEU A 103 16.09 -5.48 -2.22
CA LEU A 103 14.90 -5.04 -2.94
C LEU A 103 14.98 -3.57 -3.39
N ARG A 104 15.91 -2.77 -2.84
CA ARG A 104 15.99 -1.33 -3.12
C ARG A 104 16.28 -1.06 -4.58
N GLY A 105 15.51 -0.16 -5.18
CA GLY A 105 15.63 0.24 -6.58
C GLY A 105 15.04 -0.73 -7.60
N LEU A 106 14.55 -1.88 -7.17
CA LEU A 106 13.84 -2.80 -8.06
C LEU A 106 12.49 -2.22 -8.47
N ASP A 107 12.06 -2.55 -9.68
CA ASP A 107 10.66 -2.38 -10.06
C ASP A 107 9.77 -3.18 -9.09
N ARG A 108 8.60 -2.62 -8.72
CA ARG A 108 7.69 -3.24 -7.74
C ARG A 108 7.23 -4.64 -8.11
N TYR A 109 7.11 -4.95 -9.42
CA TYR A 109 6.71 -6.29 -9.87
C TYR A 109 7.86 -7.29 -9.77
N ASP A 110 9.10 -6.85 -9.98
CA ASP A 110 10.28 -7.68 -9.76
C ASP A 110 10.56 -7.91 -8.28
N ALA A 111 10.40 -6.87 -7.46
CA ALA A 111 10.45 -7.01 -6.00
C ALA A 111 9.38 -7.99 -5.48
N ARG A 112 8.15 -7.95 -6.02
CA ARG A 112 7.09 -8.91 -5.68
C ARG A 112 7.51 -10.36 -5.94
N LYS A 113 8.09 -10.64 -7.10
CA LYS A 113 8.56 -11.99 -7.44
C LYS A 113 9.62 -12.46 -6.45
N LEU A 114 10.61 -11.62 -6.18
CA LEU A 114 11.70 -11.95 -5.26
C LEU A 114 11.19 -12.21 -3.83
N VAL A 115 10.24 -11.40 -3.34
CA VAL A 115 9.60 -11.61 -2.03
C VAL A 115 8.84 -12.94 -1.97
N ILE A 116 8.09 -13.30 -3.03
CA ILE A 116 7.40 -14.59 -3.10
C ILE A 116 8.39 -15.74 -3.03
N ASP A 117 9.48 -15.66 -3.77
CA ASP A 117 10.52 -16.68 -3.78
C ASP A 117 11.19 -16.81 -2.40
N GLN A 118 11.52 -15.69 -1.74
CA GLN A 118 12.10 -15.68 -0.40
C GLN A 118 11.16 -16.30 0.64
N ILE A 119 9.88 -15.92 0.66
CA ILE A 119 8.87 -16.47 1.57
C ILE A 119 8.68 -17.97 1.29
N GLY A 120 8.69 -18.38 0.02
CA GLY A 120 8.61 -19.77 -0.41
C GLY A 120 9.80 -20.60 0.06
N ALA A 121 11.01 -20.08 -0.10
CA ALA A 121 12.25 -20.73 0.33
C ALA A 121 12.32 -20.96 1.85
N GLU A 122 11.66 -20.10 2.63
CA GLU A 122 11.53 -20.25 4.08
C GLU A 122 10.40 -21.19 4.52
N GLY A 123 9.61 -21.72 3.59
CA GLY A 123 8.47 -22.59 3.88
C GLY A 123 7.28 -21.85 4.53
N LEU A 124 7.22 -20.52 4.44
CA LEU A 124 6.17 -19.68 5.03
C LEU A 124 5.01 -19.42 4.06
N ALA A 125 5.18 -19.71 2.77
CA ALA A 125 4.12 -19.58 1.78
C ALA A 125 3.07 -20.67 1.95
N VAL A 126 1.79 -20.31 1.85
CA VAL A 126 0.74 -21.30 1.59
C VAL A 126 1.01 -21.92 0.23
N THR A 127 1.00 -23.24 0.16
CA THR A 127 1.35 -23.97 -1.08
C THR A 127 0.23 -24.92 -1.49
N TYR A 128 0.19 -25.21 -2.79
CA TYR A 128 -0.66 -26.26 -3.36
C TYR A 128 0.18 -27.20 -4.22
N LEU A 129 -0.34 -28.41 -4.47
CA LEU A 129 0.27 -29.36 -5.39
C LEU A 129 -0.20 -29.04 -6.81
N HIS A 130 0.73 -28.59 -7.64
CA HIS A 130 0.51 -28.41 -9.06
C HIS A 130 0.84 -29.72 -9.79
N LYS A 131 -0.09 -30.17 -10.62
CA LYS A 131 0.08 -31.37 -11.46
C LYS A 131 0.38 -30.91 -12.88
N GLU A 132 1.52 -31.25 -13.39
CA GLU A 132 1.90 -31.08 -14.79
C GLU A 132 2.00 -32.42 -15.47
N ILE A 133 1.42 -32.53 -16.67
CA ILE A 133 1.49 -33.71 -17.47
C ILE A 133 2.41 -33.40 -18.65
N ASP A 134 3.52 -34.14 -18.73
CA ASP A 134 4.42 -34.09 -19.87
C ASP A 134 3.68 -34.56 -21.13
N ARG A 135 3.61 -33.66 -22.11
CA ARG A 135 2.83 -33.92 -23.35
C ARG A 135 3.43 -34.97 -24.25
N GLU A 136 4.73 -35.26 -24.13
CA GLU A 136 5.42 -36.25 -24.98
C GLU A 136 5.42 -37.64 -24.35
N THR A 137 5.61 -37.70 -23.03
CA THR A 137 5.76 -38.99 -22.32
C THR A 137 4.48 -39.42 -21.59
N GLY A 138 3.53 -38.50 -21.37
CA GLY A 138 2.36 -38.73 -20.52
C GLY A 138 2.67 -38.82 -19.02
N ALA A 139 3.92 -38.58 -18.62
CA ALA A 139 4.34 -38.66 -17.23
C ALA A 139 3.71 -37.52 -16.40
N GLU A 140 3.25 -37.87 -15.20
CA GLU A 140 2.72 -36.88 -14.24
C GLU A 140 3.84 -36.39 -13.31
N HIS A 141 4.03 -35.08 -13.27
CA HIS A 141 4.91 -34.42 -12.33
C HIS A 141 4.07 -33.62 -11.31
N LEU A 142 4.30 -33.89 -10.03
CA LEU A 142 3.71 -33.12 -8.93
C LEU A 142 4.75 -32.18 -8.34
N GLU A 143 4.48 -30.90 -8.42
CA GLU A 143 5.34 -29.87 -7.87
C GLU A 143 4.57 -29.07 -6.83
N ARG A 144 5.24 -28.75 -5.72
CA ARG A 144 4.67 -27.85 -4.71
C ARG A 144 4.97 -26.41 -5.09
N ARG A 145 3.92 -25.65 -5.38
CA ARG A 145 4.02 -24.21 -5.75
C ARG A 145 3.38 -23.32 -4.70
N ALA A 146 3.92 -22.11 -4.53
CA ALA A 146 3.29 -21.10 -3.70
C ALA A 146 1.91 -20.72 -4.27
N LEU A 147 0.92 -20.60 -3.38
CA LEU A 147 -0.41 -20.13 -3.74
C LEU A 147 -0.36 -18.61 -3.92
N VAL A 148 -0.33 -18.16 -5.16
CA VAL A 148 -0.43 -16.76 -5.53
C VAL A 148 -1.81 -16.54 -6.15
N ASP A 149 -2.64 -15.72 -5.53
CA ASP A 149 -3.96 -15.38 -6.07
C ASP A 149 -3.79 -14.38 -7.22
N ALA A 150 -3.97 -14.85 -8.43
CA ALA A 150 -3.86 -14.06 -9.67
C ALA A 150 -5.18 -13.33 -10.02
N LYS A 151 -5.96 -12.90 -9.02
CA LYS A 151 -7.19 -12.14 -9.25
C LYS A 151 -6.91 -10.84 -9.99
N PRO A 152 -7.68 -10.53 -11.06
CA PRO A 152 -7.67 -9.20 -11.66
C PRO A 152 -8.18 -8.19 -10.62
N ILE A 153 -7.47 -7.10 -10.45
CA ILE A 153 -7.86 -5.97 -9.61
C ILE A 153 -8.10 -4.74 -10.46
N MET A 154 -9.01 -3.89 -10.04
CA MET A 154 -9.22 -2.57 -10.67
C MET A 154 -8.08 -1.66 -10.24
N GLN A 155 -7.28 -1.23 -11.21
CA GLN A 155 -6.16 -0.30 -10.98
C GLN A 155 -6.41 1.00 -11.73
N PRO A 156 -6.09 2.16 -11.15
CA PRO A 156 -6.12 3.42 -11.89
C PRO A 156 -4.97 3.49 -12.90
N PHE A 157 -5.28 3.98 -14.09
CA PHE A 157 -4.30 4.22 -15.16
C PHE A 157 -4.30 5.69 -15.55
N GLY A 158 -3.12 6.21 -15.90
CA GLY A 158 -3.02 7.52 -16.52
C GLY A 158 -3.65 7.49 -17.91
N ASP A 159 -4.62 8.36 -18.16
CA ASP A 159 -5.39 8.43 -19.41
C ASP A 159 -4.51 8.70 -20.66
N ARG A 160 -3.40 9.41 -20.47
CA ARG A 160 -2.44 9.73 -21.55
C ARG A 160 -1.26 8.77 -21.64
N SER A 161 -0.80 8.27 -20.50
CA SER A 161 0.40 7.42 -20.44
C SER A 161 0.09 5.93 -20.53
N GLY A 162 -1.13 5.50 -20.18
CA GLY A 162 -1.49 4.09 -20.04
C GLY A 162 -0.73 3.36 -18.92
N VAL A 163 -0.05 4.11 -18.04
CA VAL A 163 0.74 3.56 -16.93
C VAL A 163 -0.12 3.43 -15.69
N VAL A 164 0.06 2.35 -14.93
CA VAL A 164 -0.59 2.16 -13.63
C VAL A 164 -0.17 3.28 -12.68
N ILE A 165 -1.15 3.89 -12.02
CA ILE A 165 -0.94 4.90 -10.98
C ILE A 165 -0.92 4.20 -9.63
N GLU A 166 0.20 4.30 -8.92
CA GLU A 166 0.31 3.84 -7.54
C GLU A 166 0.01 5.01 -6.59
N PRO A 167 -0.86 4.85 -5.58
CA PRO A 167 -1.09 5.88 -4.58
C PRO A 167 0.20 6.20 -3.81
N MET A 168 0.43 7.48 -3.55
CA MET A 168 1.60 7.97 -2.85
C MET A 168 1.23 9.17 -1.98
N LEU A 169 1.78 9.22 -0.77
CA LEU A 169 1.67 10.40 0.08
C LEU A 169 2.51 11.54 -0.49
N THR A 170 1.89 12.69 -0.67
CA THR A 170 2.56 13.92 -1.13
C THR A 170 1.82 15.13 -0.62
N ASP A 171 2.55 16.21 -0.36
CA ASP A 171 1.95 17.48 -0.04
C ASP A 171 1.24 18.06 -1.26
N GLN A 172 -0.01 18.46 -1.09
CA GLN A 172 -0.85 19.00 -2.15
C GLN A 172 -1.34 20.39 -1.77
N TRP A 173 -1.34 21.30 -2.73
CA TRP A 173 -2.02 22.58 -2.57
C TRP A 173 -3.53 22.38 -2.60
N PHE A 174 -4.19 22.79 -1.53
CA PHE A 174 -5.64 22.76 -1.43
C PHE A 174 -6.19 24.17 -1.38
N VAL A 175 -7.23 24.43 -2.17
CA VAL A 175 -8.01 25.67 -2.08
C VAL A 175 -9.29 25.36 -1.31
N ASP A 176 -9.46 25.97 -0.15
CA ASP A 176 -10.72 25.90 0.62
C ASP A 176 -11.79 26.72 -0.09
N THR A 177 -12.43 26.10 -1.07
CA THR A 177 -13.44 26.73 -1.90
C THR A 177 -14.67 27.18 -1.09
N GLN A 178 -14.98 26.51 0.02
CA GLN A 178 -16.12 26.90 0.87
C GLN A 178 -15.91 28.30 1.48
N ARG A 179 -14.67 28.66 1.80
CA ARG A 179 -14.35 29.99 2.36
C ARG A 179 -14.33 31.08 1.32
N ILE A 180 -13.95 30.78 0.08
CA ILE A 180 -13.72 31.81 -0.96
C ILE A 180 -14.87 31.92 -1.96
N VAL A 181 -15.75 30.94 -2.07
CA VAL A 181 -16.82 30.92 -3.08
C VAL A 181 -17.96 31.86 -2.79
N GLY A 182 -18.18 32.27 -1.51
CA GLY A 182 -19.28 33.11 -1.09
C GLY A 182 -19.39 34.40 -1.91
N PRO A 183 -18.36 35.26 -1.95
CA PRO A 183 -18.40 36.50 -2.74
C PRO A 183 -18.63 36.30 -4.24
N ALA A 184 -18.16 35.18 -4.80
CA ALA A 184 -18.35 34.85 -6.22
C ALA A 184 -19.82 34.46 -6.48
N LEU A 185 -20.41 33.64 -5.61
CA LEU A 185 -21.84 33.26 -5.69
C LEU A 185 -22.74 34.50 -5.54
N ASP A 186 -22.42 35.36 -4.59
CA ASP A 186 -23.19 36.59 -4.37
C ASP A 186 -23.10 37.55 -5.58
N ALA A 187 -21.94 37.66 -6.23
CA ALA A 187 -21.80 38.43 -7.45
C ALA A 187 -22.68 37.93 -8.60
N VAL A 188 -22.95 36.65 -8.68
CA VAL A 188 -23.90 36.09 -9.66
C VAL A 188 -25.34 36.27 -9.21
N ARG A 189 -25.63 36.08 -7.93
CA ARG A 189 -26.99 36.20 -7.39
C ARG A 189 -27.52 37.63 -7.43
N ASP A 190 -26.68 38.60 -7.12
CA ASP A 190 -27.02 40.03 -7.12
C ASP A 190 -26.90 40.71 -8.50
N GLY A 191 -26.47 39.95 -9.52
CA GLY A 191 -26.39 40.43 -10.89
C GLY A 191 -25.17 41.23 -11.28
N ARG A 192 -24.16 41.37 -10.37
CA ARG A 192 -22.87 41.98 -10.70
C ARG A 192 -22.09 41.21 -11.75
N THR A 193 -22.31 39.90 -11.81
CA THR A 193 -21.76 39.00 -12.84
C THR A 193 -22.90 38.22 -13.50
N GLN A 194 -22.94 38.22 -14.85
CA GLN A 194 -23.96 37.50 -15.59
C GLN A 194 -23.32 36.29 -16.30
N ILE A 195 -23.95 35.14 -16.18
CA ILE A 195 -23.57 33.91 -16.90
C ILE A 195 -24.40 33.83 -18.17
N ILE A 196 -23.74 33.76 -19.31
CA ILE A 196 -24.36 33.70 -20.64
C ILE A 196 -23.91 32.41 -21.34
N PRO A 197 -24.81 31.63 -21.91
CA PRO A 197 -26.28 31.77 -21.89
C PRO A 197 -26.90 31.37 -20.54
N ASP A 198 -28.11 31.85 -20.29
CA ASP A 198 -28.84 31.66 -19.02
C ASP A 198 -29.04 30.21 -18.57
N GLN A 199 -29.02 29.26 -19.50
CA GLN A 199 -29.12 27.83 -19.18
C GLN A 199 -28.00 27.33 -18.24
N HIS A 200 -26.87 28.01 -18.19
CA HIS A 200 -25.74 27.71 -17.30
C HIS A 200 -25.79 28.44 -15.96
N ARG A 201 -26.83 29.25 -15.70
CA ARG A 201 -27.02 30.03 -14.47
C ARG A 201 -27.57 29.21 -13.30
N LYS A 202 -27.70 27.90 -13.43
CA LYS A 202 -28.16 27.04 -12.33
C LYS A 202 -27.07 26.95 -11.25
N VAL A 203 -27.22 27.75 -10.19
CA VAL A 203 -26.42 27.77 -8.96
C VAL A 203 -27.32 27.36 -7.80
#